data_95404887daec8a13467d189a111de238
#
_entry.id   95404887daec8a13467d189a111de238
#
_cell.length_a   1.000
_cell.length_b   1.000
_cell.length_c   1.000
_cell.angle_alpha   90.00
_cell.angle_beta   90.00
_cell.angle_gamma   90.00
#
_symmetry.space_group_name_H-M   'P 1'
#
loop_
_entity.id
_entity.type
_entity.pdbx_description
1 polymer ?
#
loop_
_entity_poly.entity_id
_entity_poly.type
_entity_poly.pdbx_seq_one_letter_code
_entity_poly.pdbx_strand_id
1 'polypeptide(L)'
;MSTERTTSHGRRKSKVRRWKRISLLLFLLVLALSATVIWQMLRPAGTPAASLSALPQSAGAETEEAPTEYALSFSVPGQEPISFTVREGESFTPPEDPVVPGYTFLCWVDAEGKALEPGAHTVTESKGYAAQFAVAFRDERLADVHAPYLFLDADGMFHPNDALKKGELVQALYTLLEINGVGSGYFADVAQDDACYEAAATLKDLGLLEGVRLHPEDEVLYGELLNLLARLFPAAETEQSFSSVPADSPYYPAFCLAAEKGWLDDFSLSPYDIVPRKEAARLFNQLTGRSGMHHTDLSLTGTIADISSSDSYFTAIAEAVIPHSLRRDADEEVWTDSTPLPLQSEGFFFDGIAYRAIKADGSPAVGEQVGELFFDENGIVSTGDPELDVLVRRKLTELVDPASMSREEMLRIVYDFVLNDSFYLRAERYETGETGWETTEAYRMLSTGKGNCYSFAATFWALSRAIGYETVCYSGTVGTFHNPHGWAEITIDGVPYIFDPTMEYEQWYGPGTHTFERFYMKTYESVSGWNYTRE
;
A
#
# COMPACT_ATOMS: atom_id res chain seq x y z
N MET A 1 -22.90 -41.24 -44.32
CA MET A 1 -24.18 -40.69 -43.81
C MET A 1 -23.90 -39.32 -43.23
N SER A 2 -24.28 -38.32 -43.98
CA SER A 2 -24.16 -36.90 -43.74
C SER A 2 -25.28 -36.46 -42.79
N THR A 3 -25.00 -35.69 -41.78
CA THR A 3 -26.05 -34.83 -41.17
C THR A 3 -25.44 -33.52 -40.71
N GLU A 4 -26.07 -32.53 -41.29
CA GLU A 4 -25.92 -31.08 -41.21
C GLU A 4 -25.87 -30.49 -39.78
N ARG A 5 -25.01 -29.45 -39.65
CA ARG A 5 -25.15 -28.42 -38.61
C ARG A 5 -25.39 -27.09 -39.30
N THR A 6 -26.63 -26.66 -39.33
CA THR A 6 -27.06 -25.35 -39.79
C THR A 6 -27.26 -24.38 -38.64
N THR A 7 -26.52 -23.29 -38.68
CA THR A 7 -26.85 -21.88 -38.42
C THR A 7 -27.75 -21.46 -37.26
N SER A 8 -27.13 -20.85 -36.23
CA SER A 8 -27.81 -19.98 -35.27
C SER A 8 -27.18 -18.57 -35.12
N HIS A 9 -26.36 -18.12 -36.04
CA HIS A 9 -25.62 -16.83 -35.95
C HIS A 9 -26.35 -15.59 -36.51
N GLY A 10 -27.48 -15.75 -37.17
CA GLY A 10 -28.19 -14.65 -37.85
C GLY A 10 -29.13 -13.82 -36.96
N ARG A 11 -29.67 -14.38 -35.87
CA ARG A 11 -30.72 -13.73 -35.07
C ARG A 11 -30.21 -12.81 -33.92
N ARG A 12 -28.96 -12.91 -33.51
CA ARG A 12 -28.41 -12.04 -32.43
C ARG A 12 -28.01 -10.64 -32.94
N LYS A 13 -27.55 -10.50 -34.17
CA LYS A 13 -27.10 -9.19 -34.69
C LYS A 13 -28.23 -8.19 -34.94
N SER A 14 -29.47 -8.62 -35.17
CA SER A 14 -30.62 -7.72 -35.43
C SER A 14 -31.18 -7.11 -34.11
N LYS A 15 -31.18 -7.84 -33.01
CA LYS A 15 -31.63 -7.33 -31.71
C LYS A 15 -30.71 -6.24 -31.15
N VAL A 16 -29.39 -6.42 -31.21
CA VAL A 16 -28.41 -5.43 -30.69
C VAL A 16 -28.48 -4.11 -31.45
N ARG A 17 -28.71 -4.13 -32.79
CA ARG A 17 -28.92 -2.90 -33.57
C ARG A 17 -30.21 -2.15 -33.21
N ARG A 18 -31.24 -2.86 -32.83
CA ARG A 18 -32.53 -2.27 -32.44
C ARG A 18 -32.42 -1.61 -31.04
N TRP A 19 -31.73 -2.21 -30.11
CA TRP A 19 -31.49 -1.64 -28.78
C TRP A 19 -30.60 -0.40 -28.83
N LYS A 20 -29.54 -0.38 -29.64
CA LYS A 20 -28.67 0.81 -29.82
C LYS A 20 -29.43 2.00 -30.39
N ARG A 21 -30.41 1.78 -31.28
CA ARG A 21 -31.27 2.86 -31.82
C ARG A 21 -32.27 3.38 -30.78
N ILE A 22 -32.79 2.52 -29.94
CA ILE A 22 -33.73 2.91 -28.84
C ILE A 22 -32.95 3.71 -27.78
N SER A 23 -31.75 3.28 -27.37
CA SER A 23 -30.91 4.03 -26.42
C SER A 23 -30.50 5.41 -26.96
N LEU A 24 -30.16 5.51 -28.24
CA LEU A 24 -29.85 6.81 -28.87
C LEU A 24 -31.05 7.75 -28.92
N LEU A 25 -32.23 7.23 -29.18
CA LEU A 25 -33.49 8.02 -29.20
C LEU A 25 -33.87 8.49 -27.78
N LEU A 26 -33.70 7.65 -26.76
CA LEU A 26 -33.94 8.01 -25.35
C LEU A 26 -32.93 9.09 -24.89
N PHE A 27 -31.68 8.95 -25.25
CA PHE A 27 -30.64 9.96 -24.94
C PHE A 27 -30.93 11.32 -25.59
N LEU A 28 -31.35 11.34 -26.84
CA LEU A 28 -31.75 12.57 -27.54
C LEU A 28 -33.03 13.19 -26.97
N LEU A 29 -33.94 12.36 -26.45
CA LEU A 29 -35.18 12.83 -25.79
C LEU A 29 -34.86 13.49 -24.44
N VAL A 30 -33.94 12.91 -23.65
CA VAL A 30 -33.49 13.49 -22.38
C VAL A 30 -32.77 14.82 -22.61
N LEU A 31 -31.91 14.91 -23.64
CA LEU A 31 -31.24 16.17 -24.02
C LEU A 31 -32.25 17.24 -24.46
N ALA A 32 -33.29 16.88 -25.20
CA ALA A 32 -34.35 17.83 -25.62
C ALA A 32 -35.20 18.32 -24.43
N LEU A 33 -35.48 17.45 -23.45
CA LEU A 33 -36.22 17.81 -22.24
C LEU A 33 -35.40 18.72 -21.31
N SER A 34 -34.10 18.45 -21.15
CA SER A 34 -33.18 19.32 -20.38
C SER A 34 -33.03 20.71 -21.03
N ALA A 35 -32.93 20.79 -22.35
CA ALA A 35 -32.88 22.07 -23.06
C ALA A 35 -34.16 22.91 -22.89
N THR A 36 -35.33 22.27 -22.85
CA THR A 36 -36.62 22.97 -22.63
C THR A 36 -36.76 23.48 -21.20
N VAL A 37 -36.29 22.74 -20.20
CA VAL A 37 -36.28 23.17 -18.79
C VAL A 37 -35.36 24.34 -18.59
N ILE A 38 -34.15 24.32 -19.16
CA ILE A 38 -33.18 25.42 -19.11
C ILE A 38 -33.75 26.66 -19.84
N TRP A 39 -34.43 26.50 -20.98
CA TRP A 39 -35.04 27.61 -21.69
C TRP A 39 -36.24 28.23 -20.93
N GLN A 40 -37.00 27.46 -20.16
CA GLN A 40 -38.06 27.98 -19.29
C GLN A 40 -37.53 28.71 -18.06
N MET A 41 -36.38 28.32 -17.52
CA MET A 41 -35.72 29.00 -16.39
C MET A 41 -35.02 30.33 -16.81
N LEU A 42 -34.68 30.49 -18.08
CA LEU A 42 -34.01 31.68 -18.63
C LEU A 42 -34.97 32.71 -19.22
N ARG A 43 -36.28 32.56 -19.11
CA ARG A 43 -37.24 33.60 -19.53
C ARG A 43 -37.33 34.73 -18.49
N PRO A 44 -36.96 35.98 -18.84
CA PRO A 44 -37.21 37.11 -17.94
C PRO A 44 -38.73 37.31 -17.84
N ALA A 45 -39.23 37.51 -16.60
CA ALA A 45 -40.60 37.82 -16.32
C ALA A 45 -40.94 39.19 -16.97
N GLY A 46 -41.95 39.15 -17.85
CA GLY A 46 -42.39 40.33 -18.59
C GLY A 46 -42.92 41.42 -17.66
N THR A 47 -42.38 42.62 -17.75
CA THR A 47 -42.88 43.83 -17.16
C THR A 47 -44.15 44.31 -17.89
N PRO A 48 -45.20 44.78 -17.17
CA PRO A 48 -46.37 45.38 -17.81
C PRO A 48 -46.05 46.81 -18.30
N ALA A 49 -46.45 47.09 -19.51
CA ALA A 49 -46.34 48.39 -20.13
C ALA A 49 -47.22 49.44 -19.41
N ALA A 50 -46.61 50.50 -18.94
CA ALA A 50 -47.29 51.69 -18.50
C ALA A 50 -47.16 52.82 -19.55
N SER A 51 -48.25 53.49 -19.83
CA SER A 51 -48.53 54.46 -20.86
C SER A 51 -47.78 55.79 -20.67
N LEU A 52 -47.33 56.32 -21.83
CA LEU A 52 -46.78 57.69 -21.99
C LEU A 52 -47.77 58.79 -21.62
N SER A 53 -47.31 59.76 -20.83
CA SER A 53 -47.83 61.14 -20.87
C SER A 53 -46.69 62.14 -20.81
N ALA A 54 -46.82 63.18 -21.65
CA ALA A 54 -45.77 64.13 -22.05
C ALA A 54 -45.42 65.21 -21.02
N LEU A 55 -44.15 65.59 -21.06
CA LEU A 55 -43.34 66.75 -20.77
C LEU A 55 -43.93 68.00 -20.08
N PRO A 56 -43.13 68.74 -19.27
CA PRO A 56 -42.34 69.82 -19.89
C PRO A 56 -40.86 69.88 -19.42
N GLN A 57 -40.04 70.45 -20.32
CA GLN A 57 -38.65 70.81 -20.15
C GLN A 57 -38.49 71.91 -19.07
N SER A 58 -37.50 71.81 -18.18
CA SER A 58 -36.79 72.97 -17.59
C SER A 58 -35.35 72.52 -17.22
N ALA A 59 -34.48 73.27 -17.71
CA ALA A 59 -33.07 73.62 -17.45
C ALA A 59 -32.28 72.88 -16.34
N GLY A 60 -31.13 72.35 -16.78
CA GLY A 60 -29.83 72.49 -16.13
C GLY A 60 -29.71 72.14 -14.64
N ALA A 61 -29.49 70.89 -14.32
CA ALA A 61 -28.75 70.51 -13.15
C ALA A 61 -27.76 69.40 -13.60
N GLU A 62 -26.49 69.59 -13.31
CA GLU A 62 -25.48 68.54 -13.40
C GLU A 62 -25.99 67.39 -12.53
N THR A 63 -26.45 66.28 -13.18
CA THR A 63 -26.74 65.07 -12.48
C THR A 63 -25.38 64.43 -12.14
N GLU A 64 -24.99 64.56 -10.89
CA GLU A 64 -24.03 63.65 -10.27
C GLU A 64 -24.53 62.24 -10.56
N GLU A 65 -23.84 61.46 -11.42
CA GLU A 65 -24.15 60.08 -11.68
C GLU A 65 -24.08 59.34 -10.35
N ALA A 66 -25.19 58.70 -9.95
CA ALA A 66 -25.20 57.91 -8.74
C ALA A 66 -24.09 56.84 -8.85
N PRO A 67 -23.25 56.70 -7.80
CA PRO A 67 -22.14 55.75 -7.86
C PRO A 67 -22.66 54.35 -8.18
N THR A 68 -22.01 53.71 -9.15
CA THR A 68 -22.31 52.32 -9.55
C THR A 68 -22.17 51.43 -8.34
N GLU A 69 -23.20 50.65 -8.02
CA GLU A 69 -23.19 49.67 -6.91
C GLU A 69 -23.25 48.26 -7.49
N TYR A 70 -22.42 47.37 -6.94
CA TYR A 70 -22.35 45.97 -7.30
C TYR A 70 -22.85 45.09 -6.16
N ALA A 71 -23.67 44.09 -6.48
CA ALA A 71 -24.16 43.13 -5.54
C ALA A 71 -23.18 41.96 -5.41
N LEU A 72 -22.79 41.64 -4.18
CA LEU A 72 -22.02 40.47 -3.83
C LEU A 72 -22.91 39.50 -3.05
N SER A 73 -22.79 38.19 -3.35
CA SER A 73 -23.50 37.13 -2.64
C SER A 73 -22.55 35.98 -2.27
N PHE A 74 -22.71 35.49 -1.06
CA PHE A 74 -21.94 34.36 -0.52
C PHE A 74 -22.90 33.27 -0.09
N SER A 75 -22.81 32.09 -0.73
CA SER A 75 -23.71 30.97 -0.48
C SER A 75 -23.02 29.83 0.25
N VAL A 76 -23.69 29.30 1.27
CA VAL A 76 -23.26 28.10 2.01
C VAL A 76 -24.35 27.04 1.84
N PRO A 77 -24.03 25.79 1.52
CA PRO A 77 -25.03 24.73 1.37
C PRO A 77 -25.93 24.62 2.61
N GLY A 78 -27.23 24.65 2.39
CA GLY A 78 -28.26 24.54 3.45
C GLY A 78 -28.44 25.79 4.33
N GLN A 79 -27.82 26.93 3.99
CA GLN A 79 -27.98 28.20 4.70
C GLN A 79 -28.48 29.28 3.74
N GLU A 80 -29.09 30.37 4.29
CA GLU A 80 -29.47 31.53 3.50
C GLU A 80 -28.23 32.29 3.04
N PRO A 81 -28.17 32.75 1.77
CA PRO A 81 -27.02 33.47 1.25
C PRO A 81 -26.79 34.82 1.98
N ILE A 82 -25.55 35.11 2.28
CA ILE A 82 -25.13 36.42 2.77
C ILE A 82 -24.96 37.33 1.54
N SER A 83 -25.72 38.46 1.48
CA SER A 83 -25.64 39.38 0.34
C SER A 83 -25.52 40.81 0.80
N PHE A 84 -24.67 41.58 0.14
CA PHE A 84 -24.51 43.04 0.39
C PHE A 84 -24.07 43.76 -0.91
N THR A 85 -24.21 45.09 -0.92
CA THR A 85 -23.79 45.92 -2.03
C THR A 85 -22.53 46.69 -1.69
N VAL A 86 -21.64 46.86 -2.68
CA VAL A 86 -20.38 47.61 -2.58
C VAL A 86 -20.27 48.54 -3.76
N ARG A 87 -19.81 49.79 -3.54
CA ARG A 87 -19.61 50.74 -4.62
C ARG A 87 -18.41 50.42 -5.47
N GLU A 88 -18.47 50.79 -6.74
CA GLU A 88 -17.37 50.62 -7.65
C GLU A 88 -16.06 51.22 -7.10
N GLY A 89 -15.00 50.38 -7.07
CA GLY A 89 -13.69 50.76 -6.55
C GLY A 89 -13.55 50.67 -5.03
N GLU A 90 -14.63 50.43 -4.27
CA GLU A 90 -14.52 50.12 -2.85
C GLU A 90 -14.03 48.67 -2.63
N SER A 91 -13.42 48.46 -1.48
CA SER A 91 -12.94 47.13 -1.07
C SER A 91 -13.94 46.45 -0.16
N PHE A 92 -14.06 45.14 -0.30
CA PHE A 92 -14.78 44.27 0.63
C PHE A 92 -13.87 43.19 1.22
N THR A 93 -14.23 42.67 2.37
CA THR A 93 -13.64 41.49 2.97
C THR A 93 -14.68 40.37 2.92
N PRO A 94 -14.29 39.12 2.54
CA PRO A 94 -15.20 37.98 2.59
C PRO A 94 -15.83 37.83 3.99
N PRO A 95 -17.03 37.21 4.09
CA PRO A 95 -17.56 36.78 5.38
C PRO A 95 -16.59 35.86 6.14
N GLU A 96 -16.78 35.76 7.46
CA GLU A 96 -16.08 34.77 8.27
C GLU A 96 -16.27 33.35 7.71
N ASP A 97 -15.29 32.48 7.93
CA ASP A 97 -15.32 31.12 7.44
C ASP A 97 -16.55 30.37 7.99
N PRO A 98 -17.41 29.84 7.12
CA PRO A 98 -18.63 29.19 7.55
C PRO A 98 -18.31 27.83 8.21
N VAL A 99 -18.96 27.54 9.32
CA VAL A 99 -18.85 26.26 10.02
C VAL A 99 -19.99 25.34 9.60
N VAL A 100 -19.63 24.18 9.04
CA VAL A 100 -20.54 23.08 8.71
C VAL A 100 -20.04 21.82 9.41
N PRO A 101 -20.83 21.16 10.28
CA PRO A 101 -20.39 19.95 10.99
C PRO A 101 -19.95 18.85 10.03
N GLY A 102 -18.80 18.24 10.29
CA GLY A 102 -18.20 17.17 9.47
C GLY A 102 -17.45 17.68 8.22
N TYR A 103 -17.32 19.01 8.05
CA TYR A 103 -16.64 19.57 6.89
C TYR A 103 -15.67 20.69 7.31
N THR A 104 -14.54 20.72 6.63
CA THR A 104 -13.59 21.83 6.72
C THR A 104 -13.85 22.83 5.59
N PHE A 105 -14.05 24.09 5.91
CA PHE A 105 -14.11 25.16 4.90
C PHE A 105 -12.74 25.33 4.24
N LEU A 106 -12.70 25.30 2.90
CA LEU A 106 -11.47 25.47 2.11
C LEU A 106 -11.32 26.91 1.63
N CYS A 107 -12.30 27.42 0.91
CA CYS A 107 -12.29 28.78 0.35
C CYS A 107 -13.66 29.15 -0.21
N TRP A 108 -13.83 30.42 -0.55
CA TRP A 108 -14.91 30.90 -1.40
C TRP A 108 -14.49 30.79 -2.87
N VAL A 109 -15.35 30.26 -3.75
CA VAL A 109 -15.10 30.14 -5.18
C VAL A 109 -16.17 30.87 -5.99
N ASP A 110 -15.76 31.49 -7.10
CA ASP A 110 -16.71 32.12 -8.03
C ASP A 110 -17.36 31.06 -8.97
N ALA A 111 -18.22 31.52 -9.89
CA ALA A 111 -18.93 30.65 -10.83
C ALA A 111 -18.00 29.88 -11.78
N GLU A 112 -16.81 30.36 -12.01
CA GLU A 112 -15.75 29.75 -12.80
C GLU A 112 -14.88 28.78 -11.99
N GLY A 113 -15.16 28.62 -10.69
CA GLY A 113 -14.40 27.77 -9.77
C GLY A 113 -13.08 28.39 -9.28
N LYS A 114 -12.88 29.68 -9.51
CA LYS A 114 -11.67 30.36 -9.04
C LYS A 114 -11.82 30.76 -7.58
N ALA A 115 -10.83 30.40 -6.77
CA ALA A 115 -10.78 30.75 -5.37
C ALA A 115 -10.65 32.29 -5.16
N LEU A 116 -11.37 32.78 -4.16
CA LEU A 116 -11.22 34.13 -3.66
C LEU A 116 -10.07 34.16 -2.66
N GLU A 117 -9.04 34.92 -2.96
CA GLU A 117 -7.87 35.06 -2.10
C GLU A 117 -8.24 35.69 -0.74
N PRO A 118 -7.54 35.39 0.35
CA PRO A 118 -7.74 36.06 1.63
C PRO A 118 -7.43 37.55 1.54
N GLY A 119 -8.21 38.36 2.22
CA GLY A 119 -7.97 39.83 2.34
C GLY A 119 -9.02 40.69 1.69
N ALA A 120 -8.69 41.96 1.45
CA ALA A 120 -9.60 42.93 0.88
C ALA A 120 -9.52 42.95 -0.66
N HIS A 121 -10.70 42.91 -1.31
CA HIS A 121 -10.83 42.86 -2.77
C HIS A 121 -11.56 44.08 -3.29
N THR A 122 -11.09 44.67 -4.40
CA THR A 122 -11.75 45.77 -5.09
C THR A 122 -12.85 45.24 -6.00
N VAL A 123 -14.03 45.82 -5.91
CA VAL A 123 -15.21 45.40 -6.68
C VAL A 123 -15.26 46.14 -8.01
N THR A 124 -15.43 45.37 -9.08
CA THR A 124 -15.58 45.89 -10.46
C THR A 124 -16.83 45.36 -11.17
N GLU A 125 -17.52 44.36 -10.56
CA GLU A 125 -18.73 43.74 -11.09
C GLU A 125 -19.53 43.06 -9.98
N SER A 126 -20.82 42.79 -10.21
CA SER A 126 -21.61 41.95 -9.30
C SER A 126 -21.19 40.48 -9.41
N LYS A 127 -20.94 39.84 -8.27
CA LYS A 127 -20.37 38.47 -8.26
C LYS A 127 -20.96 37.61 -7.14
N GLY A 128 -21.20 36.35 -7.46
CA GLY A 128 -21.58 35.32 -6.48
C GLY A 128 -20.42 34.40 -6.17
N TYR A 129 -20.28 34.08 -4.90
CA TYR A 129 -19.31 33.12 -4.40
C TYR A 129 -20.03 32.00 -3.67
N ALA A 130 -19.54 30.78 -3.82
CA ALA A 130 -19.98 29.60 -3.08
C ALA A 130 -18.89 29.10 -2.14
N ALA A 131 -19.27 28.69 -0.93
CA ALA A 131 -18.34 28.07 0.00
C ALA A 131 -17.96 26.68 -0.52
N GLN A 132 -16.67 26.43 -0.62
CA GLN A 132 -16.13 25.11 -0.92
C GLN A 132 -15.68 24.44 0.38
N PHE A 133 -16.09 23.20 0.56
CA PHE A 133 -15.77 22.41 1.73
C PHE A 133 -15.09 21.11 1.32
N ALA A 134 -14.24 20.61 2.22
CA ALA A 134 -13.76 19.21 2.19
C ALA A 134 -14.28 18.46 3.41
N VAL A 135 -14.35 17.15 3.30
CA VAL A 135 -14.61 16.28 4.44
C VAL A 135 -13.43 16.38 5.40
N ALA A 136 -13.72 16.62 6.69
CA ALA A 136 -12.69 16.69 7.70
C ALA A 136 -12.24 15.31 8.17
N PHE A 137 -11.00 15.18 8.57
CA PHE A 137 -10.56 14.08 9.41
C PHE A 137 -11.20 14.19 10.80
N ARG A 138 -11.50 13.03 11.41
CA ARG A 138 -11.91 13.00 12.82
C ARG A 138 -10.77 13.53 13.69
N ASP A 139 -11.10 14.35 14.65
CA ASP A 139 -10.15 14.77 15.68
C ASP A 139 -10.06 13.69 16.75
N GLU A 140 -9.22 12.69 16.52
CA GLU A 140 -9.03 11.55 17.40
C GLU A 140 -8.32 11.93 18.72
N ARG A 141 -7.79 13.17 18.82
CA ARG A 141 -7.25 13.73 20.09
C ARG A 141 -8.29 13.87 21.18
N LEU A 142 -9.57 13.86 20.83
CA LEU A 142 -10.68 13.95 21.78
C LEU A 142 -11.38 12.59 21.99
N ALA A 143 -10.99 11.57 21.26
CA ALA A 143 -11.57 10.26 21.37
C ALA A 143 -11.02 9.49 22.58
N ASP A 144 -11.87 8.69 23.22
CA ASP A 144 -11.50 7.76 24.28
C ASP A 144 -11.27 6.32 23.76
N VAL A 145 -11.57 6.09 22.48
CA VAL A 145 -11.45 4.80 21.80
C VAL A 145 -10.96 5.02 20.38
N HIS A 146 -9.93 4.29 19.97
CA HIS A 146 -9.47 4.24 18.60
C HIS A 146 -9.87 2.94 17.92
N ALA A 147 -10.53 3.04 16.76
CA ALA A 147 -10.80 1.91 15.90
C ALA A 147 -9.62 1.67 14.93
N PRO A 148 -9.36 0.41 14.54
CA PRO A 148 -8.35 0.12 13.53
C PRO A 148 -8.79 0.65 12.15
N TYR A 149 -7.83 1.11 11.36
CA TYR A 149 -8.05 1.59 9.99
C TYR A 149 -7.12 0.93 8.96
N LEU A 150 -6.08 0.23 9.42
CA LEU A 150 -5.31 -0.73 8.66
C LEU A 150 -5.45 -2.11 9.30
N PHE A 151 -5.17 -3.16 8.55
CA PHE A 151 -5.44 -4.52 8.99
C PHE A 151 -4.24 -5.42 8.77
N LEU A 152 -4.10 -6.42 9.62
CA LEU A 152 -3.18 -7.54 9.43
C LEU A 152 -3.82 -8.54 8.46
N ASP A 153 -2.97 -9.35 7.83
CA ASP A 153 -3.44 -10.52 7.09
C ASP A 153 -3.90 -11.66 8.03
N ALA A 154 -4.28 -12.79 7.43
CA ALA A 154 -4.78 -13.96 8.18
C ALA A 154 -3.73 -14.57 9.11
N ASP A 155 -2.45 -14.35 8.84
CA ASP A 155 -1.31 -14.89 9.58
C ASP A 155 -0.75 -13.91 10.62
N GLY A 156 -1.43 -12.78 10.83
CA GLY A 156 -1.08 -11.77 11.83
C GLY A 156 0.08 -10.87 11.43
N MET A 157 0.32 -10.71 10.11
CA MET A 157 1.38 -9.87 9.59
C MET A 157 0.86 -8.55 9.07
N PHE A 158 1.68 -7.53 9.22
CA PHE A 158 1.38 -6.18 8.73
C PHE A 158 2.01 -5.89 7.36
N HIS A 159 3.10 -6.55 7.00
CA HIS A 159 3.88 -6.26 5.80
C HIS A 159 4.35 -4.80 5.72
N PRO A 160 5.17 -4.33 6.67
CA PRO A 160 5.47 -2.89 6.85
C PRO A 160 6.14 -2.23 5.65
N ASN A 161 6.92 -2.99 4.87
CA ASN A 161 7.67 -2.49 3.72
C ASN A 161 6.94 -2.73 2.38
N ASP A 162 5.82 -3.44 2.38
CA ASP A 162 5.02 -3.63 1.17
C ASP A 162 4.28 -2.33 0.80
N ALA A 163 3.94 -2.21 -0.47
CA ALA A 163 3.17 -1.09 -0.99
C ALA A 163 1.77 -1.02 -0.37
N LEU A 164 1.36 0.17 0.08
CA LEU A 164 -0.04 0.43 0.36
C LEU A 164 -0.86 0.25 -0.92
N LYS A 165 -1.96 -0.51 -0.85
CA LYS A 165 -2.87 -0.71 -1.98
C LYS A 165 -3.97 0.35 -2.01
N LYS A 166 -4.50 0.68 -3.21
CA LYS A 166 -5.58 1.68 -3.34
C LYS A 166 -6.85 1.30 -2.58
N GLY A 167 -7.17 0.01 -2.52
CA GLY A 167 -8.28 -0.48 -1.71
C GLY A 167 -8.10 -0.22 -0.21
N GLU A 168 -6.90 -0.43 0.31
CA GLU A 168 -6.55 -0.15 1.71
C GLU A 168 -6.56 1.34 2.02
N LEU A 169 -5.99 2.17 1.14
CA LEU A 169 -6.05 3.63 1.25
C LEU A 169 -7.49 4.12 1.37
N VAL A 170 -8.38 3.62 0.51
CA VAL A 170 -9.79 4.01 0.50
C VAL A 170 -10.50 3.60 1.79
N GLN A 171 -10.26 2.39 2.30
CA GLN A 171 -10.81 1.93 3.59
C GLN A 171 -10.29 2.77 4.76
N ALA A 172 -8.98 3.05 4.80
CA ALA A 172 -8.38 3.87 5.85
C ALA A 172 -8.98 5.28 5.87
N LEU A 173 -9.08 5.94 4.72
CA LEU A 173 -9.70 7.27 4.62
C LEU A 173 -11.16 7.25 5.04
N TYR A 174 -11.95 6.27 4.60
CA TYR A 174 -13.35 6.13 4.99
C TYR A 174 -13.53 6.00 6.51
N THR A 175 -12.63 5.25 7.15
CA THR A 175 -12.65 5.06 8.61
C THR A 175 -12.27 6.34 9.35
N LEU A 176 -11.31 7.10 8.83
CA LEU A 176 -10.71 8.25 9.53
C LEU A 176 -11.39 9.60 9.21
N LEU A 177 -12.21 9.67 8.16
CA LEU A 177 -12.95 10.89 7.83
C LEU A 177 -14.28 10.97 8.58
N GLU A 178 -14.72 12.18 8.93
CA GLU A 178 -16.06 12.45 9.47
C GLU A 178 -17.10 12.37 8.36
N ILE A 179 -17.47 11.15 7.95
CA ILE A 179 -18.43 10.92 6.88
C ILE A 179 -19.80 10.59 7.45
N ASN A 180 -20.82 11.33 7.00
CA ASN A 180 -22.21 11.07 7.34
C ASN A 180 -22.93 10.43 6.14
N GLY A 181 -23.31 9.18 6.28
CA GLY A 181 -24.07 8.43 5.29
C GLY A 181 -23.21 7.48 4.43
N VAL A 182 -23.91 6.71 3.61
CA VAL A 182 -23.30 5.75 2.68
C VAL A 182 -23.49 6.27 1.26
N GLY A 183 -22.41 6.31 0.49
CA GLY A 183 -22.43 6.75 -0.90
C GLY A 183 -23.07 5.74 -1.85
N SER A 184 -23.47 6.23 -3.01
CA SER A 184 -24.03 5.44 -4.11
C SER A 184 -23.07 5.37 -5.33
N GLY A 185 -21.88 5.89 -5.20
CA GLY A 185 -20.84 5.87 -6.23
C GLY A 185 -20.53 4.45 -6.70
N TYR A 186 -20.01 4.33 -7.91
CA TYR A 186 -19.76 3.03 -8.53
C TYR A 186 -18.41 3.01 -9.25
N PHE A 187 -17.64 1.96 -9.01
CA PHE A 187 -16.45 1.60 -9.79
C PHE A 187 -16.68 0.25 -10.46
N ALA A 188 -16.31 0.15 -11.74
CA ALA A 188 -16.61 -1.03 -12.57
C ALA A 188 -15.77 -2.27 -12.20
N ASP A 189 -14.75 -2.10 -11.41
CA ASP A 189 -13.79 -3.11 -10.97
C ASP A 189 -13.77 -3.34 -9.45
N VAL A 190 -14.75 -2.81 -8.73
CA VAL A 190 -14.97 -3.07 -7.31
C VAL A 190 -16.30 -3.80 -7.17
N ALA A 191 -16.28 -5.05 -6.72
CA ALA A 191 -17.48 -5.85 -6.51
C ALA A 191 -18.17 -5.46 -5.21
N GLN A 192 -19.49 -5.78 -5.08
CA GLN A 192 -20.26 -5.42 -3.88
C GLN A 192 -19.81 -6.15 -2.60
N ASP A 193 -19.14 -7.28 -2.77
CA ASP A 193 -18.53 -8.07 -1.70
C ASP A 193 -17.07 -7.70 -1.41
N ASP A 194 -16.49 -6.78 -2.17
CA ASP A 194 -15.16 -6.24 -1.86
C ASP A 194 -15.18 -5.42 -0.57
N ALA A 195 -14.18 -5.63 0.27
CA ALA A 195 -14.04 -4.95 1.55
C ALA A 195 -14.02 -3.41 1.41
N CYS A 196 -13.49 -2.87 0.30
CA CYS A 196 -13.44 -1.43 0.05
C CYS A 196 -14.67 -0.86 -0.68
N TYR A 197 -15.72 -1.67 -0.95
CA TYR A 197 -16.85 -1.24 -1.78
C TYR A 197 -17.57 0.00 -1.25
N GLU A 198 -18.03 -0.03 0.01
CA GLU A 198 -18.75 1.10 0.63
C GLU A 198 -17.88 2.35 0.73
N ALA A 199 -16.63 2.15 1.11
CA ALA A 199 -15.64 3.22 1.20
C ALA A 199 -15.41 3.88 -0.16
N ALA A 200 -15.18 3.09 -1.20
CA ALA A 200 -14.96 3.57 -2.56
C ALA A 200 -16.18 4.33 -3.10
N ALA A 201 -17.39 3.79 -2.88
CA ALA A 201 -18.65 4.42 -3.30
C ALA A 201 -18.82 5.79 -2.64
N THR A 202 -18.59 5.87 -1.34
CA THR A 202 -18.77 7.08 -0.55
C THR A 202 -17.73 8.16 -0.91
N LEU A 203 -16.44 7.80 -1.00
CA LEU A 203 -15.38 8.75 -1.37
C LEU A 203 -15.55 9.26 -2.81
N LYS A 204 -16.16 8.46 -3.69
CA LYS A 204 -16.50 8.90 -5.04
C LYS A 204 -17.63 9.93 -5.04
N ASP A 205 -18.69 9.70 -4.29
CA ASP A 205 -19.82 10.65 -4.17
C ASP A 205 -19.37 11.98 -3.54
N LEU A 206 -18.37 11.95 -2.66
CA LEU A 206 -17.73 13.15 -2.09
C LEU A 206 -16.78 13.85 -3.06
N GLY A 207 -16.56 13.30 -4.25
CA GLY A 207 -15.65 13.86 -5.25
C GLY A 207 -14.17 13.69 -4.92
N LEU A 208 -13.82 12.88 -3.90
CA LEU A 208 -12.43 12.59 -3.54
C LEU A 208 -11.79 11.58 -4.50
N LEU A 209 -12.60 10.68 -5.04
CA LEU A 209 -12.18 9.71 -6.05
C LEU A 209 -12.91 9.96 -7.36
N GLU A 210 -12.21 9.80 -8.47
CA GLU A 210 -12.72 10.03 -9.81
C GLU A 210 -12.51 8.80 -10.70
N GLY A 211 -13.10 8.83 -11.90
CA GLY A 211 -12.93 7.77 -12.88
C GLY A 211 -13.99 6.67 -12.83
N VAL A 212 -13.82 5.68 -13.70
CA VAL A 212 -14.74 4.54 -13.85
C VAL A 212 -14.22 3.30 -13.13
N ARG A 213 -12.92 3.23 -12.86
CA ARG A 213 -12.21 2.14 -12.19
C ARG A 213 -11.37 2.70 -11.06
N LEU A 214 -11.28 1.94 -9.96
CA LEU A 214 -10.45 2.25 -8.80
C LEU A 214 -9.07 1.59 -8.91
N HIS A 215 -9.01 0.37 -9.43
CA HIS A 215 -7.86 -0.51 -9.40
C HIS A 215 -7.38 -0.78 -7.96
N PRO A 216 -8.22 -1.45 -7.12
CA PRO A 216 -7.96 -1.59 -5.67
C PRO A 216 -6.63 -2.27 -5.34
N GLU A 217 -6.13 -3.14 -6.22
CA GLU A 217 -4.86 -3.85 -6.06
C GLU A 217 -3.63 -3.07 -6.54
N ASP A 218 -3.82 -1.92 -7.20
CA ASP A 218 -2.68 -1.09 -7.62
C ASP A 218 -2.01 -0.43 -6.40
N GLU A 219 -0.70 -0.27 -6.51
CA GLU A 219 0.12 0.41 -5.51
C GLU A 219 -0.17 1.92 -5.48
N VAL A 220 -0.13 2.49 -4.29
CA VAL A 220 -0.32 3.92 -4.09
C VAL A 220 1.02 4.64 -4.21
N LEU A 221 1.06 5.68 -5.04
CA LEU A 221 2.23 6.55 -5.19
C LEU A 221 2.11 7.78 -4.28
N TYR A 222 3.24 8.32 -3.80
CA TYR A 222 3.25 9.54 -2.97
C TYR A 222 2.53 10.72 -3.65
N GLY A 223 2.69 10.89 -4.96
CA GLY A 223 2.00 11.93 -5.70
C GLY A 223 0.47 11.77 -5.68
N GLU A 224 -0.03 10.56 -5.80
CA GLU A 224 -1.46 10.27 -5.73
C GLU A 224 -2.02 10.51 -4.32
N LEU A 225 -1.34 9.97 -3.30
CA LEU A 225 -1.72 10.14 -1.90
C LEU A 225 -1.76 11.62 -1.49
N LEU A 226 -0.67 12.34 -1.72
CA LEU A 226 -0.57 13.74 -1.30
C LEU A 226 -1.54 14.65 -2.06
N ASN A 227 -1.77 14.41 -3.36
CA ASN A 227 -2.81 15.13 -4.10
C ASN A 227 -4.22 14.85 -3.59
N LEU A 228 -4.49 13.62 -3.17
CA LEU A 228 -5.78 13.27 -2.55
C LEU A 228 -5.95 14.00 -1.21
N LEU A 229 -4.93 13.96 -0.36
CA LEU A 229 -4.93 14.65 0.94
C LEU A 229 -5.01 16.17 0.77
N ALA A 230 -4.35 16.75 -0.24
CA ALA A 230 -4.40 18.20 -0.49
C ALA A 230 -5.81 18.71 -0.82
N ARG A 231 -6.73 17.85 -1.24
CA ARG A 231 -8.15 18.22 -1.43
C ARG A 231 -8.91 18.39 -0.10
N LEU A 232 -8.33 17.94 1.01
CA LEU A 232 -8.92 17.96 2.35
C LEU A 232 -8.41 19.12 3.21
N PHE A 233 -7.43 19.88 2.71
CA PHE A 233 -6.78 20.97 3.46
C PHE A 233 -6.68 22.22 2.61
N PRO A 234 -6.60 23.42 3.24
CA PRO A 234 -6.24 24.64 2.54
C PRO A 234 -4.88 24.50 1.84
N ALA A 235 -4.70 25.26 0.76
CA ALA A 235 -3.43 25.29 0.05
C ALA A 235 -2.26 25.71 0.97
N ALA A 236 -1.06 25.25 0.66
CA ALA A 236 0.14 25.66 1.39
C ALA A 236 0.38 27.16 1.27
N GLU A 237 0.81 27.77 2.38
CA GLU A 237 1.18 29.19 2.43
C GLU A 237 2.64 29.43 2.02
N THR A 238 3.46 28.38 2.07
CA THR A 238 4.92 28.46 1.83
C THR A 238 5.34 27.58 0.67
N GLU A 239 6.21 28.12 -0.20
CA GLU A 239 6.90 27.35 -1.22
C GLU A 239 8.12 26.66 -0.63
N GLN A 240 8.39 25.42 -1.09
CA GLN A 240 9.52 24.61 -0.67
C GLN A 240 10.34 24.15 -1.88
N SER A 241 11.59 23.76 -1.65
CA SER A 241 12.46 23.25 -2.69
C SER A 241 12.64 21.74 -2.55
N PHE A 242 12.26 20.99 -3.57
CA PHE A 242 12.40 19.54 -3.63
C PHE A 242 13.38 19.16 -4.75
N SER A 243 14.19 18.14 -4.52
CA SER A 243 15.14 17.67 -5.54
C SER A 243 14.45 16.89 -6.68
N SER A 244 13.31 16.25 -6.38
CA SER A 244 12.57 15.34 -7.28
C SER A 244 11.22 15.89 -7.76
N VAL A 245 10.79 17.06 -7.27
CA VAL A 245 9.50 17.67 -7.63
C VAL A 245 9.72 19.10 -8.12
N PRO A 246 9.85 19.31 -9.43
CA PRO A 246 9.97 20.65 -10.01
C PRO A 246 8.75 21.53 -9.71
N ALA A 247 8.93 22.86 -9.64
CA ALA A 247 7.86 23.80 -9.32
C ALA A 247 6.72 23.82 -10.35
N ASP A 248 6.95 23.36 -11.58
CA ASP A 248 5.94 23.19 -12.63
C ASP A 248 5.25 21.82 -12.62
N SER A 249 5.61 20.94 -11.69
CA SER A 249 4.97 19.64 -11.50
C SER A 249 3.54 19.78 -10.99
N PRO A 250 2.57 18.99 -11.49
CA PRO A 250 1.20 18.98 -10.96
C PRO A 250 1.14 18.49 -9.50
N TYR A 251 2.18 17.85 -9.00
CA TYR A 251 2.30 17.38 -7.60
C TYR A 251 2.92 18.42 -6.66
N TYR A 252 3.53 19.48 -7.21
CA TYR A 252 4.28 20.46 -6.41
C TYR A 252 3.45 21.11 -5.29
N PRO A 253 2.20 21.56 -5.51
CA PRO A 253 1.39 22.16 -4.45
C PRO A 253 1.10 21.21 -3.29
N ALA A 254 0.84 19.92 -3.59
CA ALA A 254 0.59 18.91 -2.57
C ALA A 254 1.84 18.56 -1.76
N PHE A 255 3.01 18.55 -2.40
CA PHE A 255 4.29 18.38 -1.71
C PHE A 255 4.65 19.57 -0.83
N CYS A 256 4.35 20.81 -1.25
CA CYS A 256 4.50 22.00 -0.41
C CYS A 256 3.62 21.91 0.83
N LEU A 257 2.35 21.52 0.66
CA LEU A 257 1.44 21.32 1.78
C LEU A 257 1.94 20.22 2.73
N ALA A 258 2.37 19.09 2.21
CA ALA A 258 2.90 17.99 3.00
C ALA A 258 4.15 18.39 3.81
N ALA A 259 5.04 19.19 3.22
CA ALA A 259 6.20 19.74 3.92
C ALA A 259 5.80 20.74 5.00
N GLU A 260 4.87 21.65 4.73
CA GLU A 260 4.34 22.62 5.69
C GLU A 260 3.67 21.94 6.88
N LYS A 261 2.92 20.87 6.64
CA LYS A 261 2.25 20.07 7.67
C LYS A 261 3.20 19.08 8.39
N GLY A 262 4.45 18.96 7.96
CA GLY A 262 5.40 18.01 8.52
C GLY A 262 5.09 16.54 8.21
N TRP A 263 4.36 16.27 7.12
CA TRP A 263 4.03 14.90 6.69
C TRP A 263 5.19 14.19 5.99
N LEU A 264 6.15 14.96 5.47
CA LEU A 264 7.34 14.45 4.79
C LEU A 264 8.58 14.64 5.67
N ASP A 265 9.28 13.55 5.96
CA ASP A 265 10.57 13.56 6.63
C ASP A 265 11.73 13.62 5.62
N ASP A 266 11.50 13.15 4.40
CA ASP A 266 12.47 13.13 3.30
C ASP A 266 12.02 13.99 2.10
N PHE A 267 12.69 15.10 1.87
CA PHE A 267 12.45 16.01 0.73
C PHE A 267 13.04 15.50 -0.61
N SER A 268 13.69 14.34 -0.62
CA SER A 268 14.17 13.69 -1.85
C SER A 268 13.14 12.76 -2.48
N LEU A 269 12.03 12.46 -1.79
CA LEU A 269 10.94 11.62 -2.29
C LEU A 269 10.40 12.12 -3.64
N SER A 270 10.17 11.18 -4.54
CA SER A 270 9.53 11.43 -5.83
C SER A 270 8.03 11.21 -5.76
N PRO A 271 7.22 11.95 -6.55
CA PRO A 271 5.79 11.67 -6.68
C PRO A 271 5.49 10.25 -7.20
N TYR A 272 6.47 9.61 -7.81
CA TYR A 272 6.38 8.26 -8.39
C TYR A 272 6.91 7.17 -7.47
N ASP A 273 7.41 7.52 -6.29
CA ASP A 273 7.80 6.54 -5.27
C ASP A 273 6.55 5.90 -4.66
N ILE A 274 6.65 4.62 -4.36
CA ILE A 274 5.59 3.83 -3.74
C ILE A 274 5.50 4.20 -2.26
N VAL A 275 4.27 4.28 -1.73
CA VAL A 275 4.02 4.51 -0.31
C VAL A 275 4.06 3.18 0.44
N PRO A 276 5.03 2.95 1.34
CA PRO A 276 5.04 1.76 2.19
C PRO A 276 3.90 1.79 3.22
N ARG A 277 3.36 0.63 3.59
CA ARG A 277 2.27 0.51 4.58
C ARG A 277 2.63 1.14 5.94
N LYS A 278 3.88 1.00 6.39
CA LYS A 278 4.37 1.63 7.64
C LYS A 278 4.31 3.15 7.59
N GLU A 279 4.62 3.76 6.45
CA GLU A 279 4.55 5.21 6.26
C GLU A 279 3.10 5.70 6.23
N ALA A 280 2.19 4.91 5.64
CA ALA A 280 0.77 5.20 5.69
C ALA A 280 0.23 5.19 7.12
N ALA A 281 0.61 4.21 7.95
CA ALA A 281 0.24 4.17 9.36
C ALA A 281 0.74 5.42 10.11
N ARG A 282 2.02 5.79 9.95
CA ARG A 282 2.59 6.99 10.56
C ARG A 282 1.83 8.26 10.12
N LEU A 283 1.62 8.42 8.83
CA LEU A 283 0.96 9.60 8.27
C LEU A 283 -0.48 9.74 8.74
N PHE A 284 -1.27 8.67 8.71
CA PHE A 284 -2.67 8.72 9.12
C PHE A 284 -2.85 8.95 10.63
N ASN A 285 -1.98 8.41 11.47
CA ASN A 285 -1.96 8.76 12.89
C ASN A 285 -1.68 10.27 13.08
N GLN A 286 -0.73 10.81 12.36
CA GLN A 286 -0.40 12.23 12.41
C GLN A 286 -1.57 13.12 11.93
N LEU A 287 -2.27 12.73 10.86
CA LEU A 287 -3.41 13.46 10.31
C LEU A 287 -4.59 13.50 11.28
N THR A 288 -4.82 12.46 12.06
CA THR A 288 -5.93 12.34 13.00
C THR A 288 -5.56 12.75 14.42
N GLY A 289 -4.29 13.03 14.68
CA GLY A 289 -3.77 13.39 15.98
C GLY A 289 -3.66 12.23 16.96
N ARG A 290 -3.62 10.99 16.48
CA ARG A 290 -3.26 9.82 17.27
C ARG A 290 -1.77 9.90 17.56
N SER A 291 -1.36 9.92 18.83
CA SER A 291 0.04 10.16 19.17
C SER A 291 0.93 8.93 19.09
N GLY A 292 0.32 7.78 18.92
CA GLY A 292 1.03 6.51 18.98
C GLY A 292 1.48 6.18 20.41
N MET A 293 1.54 4.90 20.70
CA MET A 293 1.83 4.38 22.00
C MET A 293 3.33 4.29 22.25
N HIS A 294 3.82 4.72 23.40
CA HIS A 294 5.22 4.52 23.80
C HIS A 294 5.46 3.13 24.43
N HIS A 295 4.51 2.19 24.31
CA HIS A 295 4.61 0.89 24.95
C HIS A 295 5.03 -0.20 23.99
N THR A 296 6.01 -0.98 24.43
CA THR A 296 6.38 -2.27 23.85
C THR A 296 5.79 -3.44 24.66
N ASP A 297 4.74 -3.18 25.44
CA ASP A 297 4.13 -4.21 26.30
C ASP A 297 3.22 -5.12 25.47
N LEU A 298 3.69 -6.32 25.20
CA LEU A 298 2.96 -7.34 24.44
C LEU A 298 1.65 -7.78 25.12
N SER A 299 1.45 -7.50 26.41
CA SER A 299 0.17 -7.76 27.08
C SER A 299 -0.95 -6.88 26.56
N LEU A 300 -0.61 -5.71 26.01
CA LEU A 300 -1.56 -4.76 25.40
C LEU A 300 -1.64 -4.88 23.88
N THR A 301 -0.53 -5.17 23.23
CA THR A 301 -0.46 -5.22 21.77
C THR A 301 -0.59 -6.63 21.19
N GLY A 302 -0.13 -7.66 21.91
CA GLY A 302 0.09 -8.97 21.33
C GLY A 302 1.28 -8.97 20.36
N THR A 303 1.33 -9.94 19.47
CA THR A 303 2.42 -10.12 18.49
C THR A 303 1.98 -9.70 17.10
N ILE A 304 2.70 -8.76 16.48
CA ILE A 304 2.64 -8.53 15.04
C ILE A 304 3.79 -9.35 14.44
N ALA A 305 3.46 -10.35 13.64
CA ALA A 305 4.39 -11.45 13.34
C ALA A 305 5.65 -11.06 12.54
N ASP A 306 5.64 -9.91 11.89
CA ASP A 306 6.70 -9.43 10.98
C ASP A 306 7.30 -8.08 11.36
N ILE A 307 7.05 -7.60 12.57
CA ILE A 307 7.66 -6.37 13.07
C ILE A 307 8.04 -6.50 14.55
N SER A 308 9.27 -6.15 14.88
CA SER A 308 9.75 -6.14 16.26
C SER A 308 9.15 -4.98 17.05
N SER A 309 8.84 -5.22 18.34
CA SER A 309 8.42 -4.15 19.25
C SER A 309 9.48 -3.07 19.48
N SER A 310 10.74 -3.31 19.07
CA SER A 310 11.82 -2.32 19.08
C SER A 310 11.92 -1.50 17.79
N ASP A 311 11.15 -1.83 16.75
CA ASP A 311 11.12 -1.08 15.49
C ASP A 311 10.51 0.31 15.71
N SER A 312 11.05 1.32 15.03
CA SER A 312 10.60 2.72 15.15
C SER A 312 9.16 2.95 14.68
N TYR A 313 8.63 2.07 13.81
CA TYR A 313 7.27 2.12 13.31
C TYR A 313 6.28 1.26 14.10
N PHE A 314 6.78 0.44 15.07
CA PHE A 314 5.92 -0.48 15.81
C PHE A 314 4.74 0.22 16.47
N THR A 315 4.98 1.34 17.15
CA THR A 315 3.92 2.10 17.83
C THR A 315 2.89 2.67 16.86
N ALA A 316 3.33 3.18 15.72
CA ALA A 316 2.43 3.71 14.69
C ALA A 316 1.58 2.59 14.06
N ILE A 317 2.17 1.43 13.84
CA ILE A 317 1.47 0.27 13.28
C ILE A 317 0.48 -0.31 14.32
N ALA A 318 0.90 -0.49 15.57
CA ALA A 318 0.03 -0.97 16.64
C ALA A 318 -1.21 -0.08 16.79
N GLU A 319 -1.02 1.25 16.78
CA GLU A 319 -2.08 2.26 16.81
C GLU A 319 -3.06 2.15 15.62
N ALA A 320 -2.55 1.76 14.45
CA ALA A 320 -3.34 1.63 13.23
C ALA A 320 -4.18 0.34 13.18
N VAL A 321 -3.71 -0.76 13.80
CA VAL A 321 -4.30 -2.10 13.61
C VAL A 321 -5.01 -2.66 14.85
N ILE A 322 -4.74 -2.14 16.06
CA ILE A 322 -5.29 -2.68 17.31
C ILE A 322 -6.40 -1.77 17.84
N PRO A 323 -7.64 -2.26 17.99
CA PRO A 323 -8.69 -1.49 18.64
C PRO A 323 -8.40 -1.37 20.13
N HIS A 324 -8.43 -0.14 20.67
CA HIS A 324 -8.07 0.12 22.06
C HIS A 324 -8.82 1.31 22.64
N SER A 325 -8.96 1.32 23.97
CA SER A 325 -9.37 2.48 24.75
C SER A 325 -8.15 3.18 25.30
N LEU A 326 -8.24 4.48 25.47
CA LEU A 326 -7.12 5.29 25.95
C LEU A 326 -7.57 6.36 26.94
N ARG A 327 -6.63 6.89 27.70
CA ARG A 327 -6.74 8.16 28.42
C ARG A 327 -5.57 9.05 28.03
N ARG A 328 -5.72 10.35 28.27
CA ARG A 328 -4.63 11.30 28.05
C ARG A 328 -4.06 11.77 29.38
N ASP A 329 -2.77 11.59 29.54
CA ASP A 329 -1.99 12.09 30.64
C ASP A 329 -1.09 13.22 30.11
N ALA A 330 -1.51 14.48 30.26
CA ALA A 330 -0.93 15.64 29.61
C ALA A 330 -1.04 15.58 28.07
N ASP A 331 0.08 15.43 27.38
CA ASP A 331 0.13 15.31 25.90
C ASP A 331 0.36 13.86 25.42
N GLU A 332 0.37 12.89 26.34
CA GLU A 332 0.62 11.48 26.03
C GLU A 332 -0.66 10.66 26.04
N GLU A 333 -0.80 9.77 25.08
CA GLU A 333 -1.85 8.75 25.05
C GLU A 333 -1.38 7.51 25.79
N VAL A 334 -2.21 7.07 26.74
CA VAL A 334 -1.95 5.85 27.51
C VAL A 334 -3.12 4.90 27.29
N TRP A 335 -2.84 3.74 26.72
CA TRP A 335 -3.85 2.70 26.54
C TRP A 335 -4.33 2.18 27.89
N THR A 336 -5.63 2.11 28.05
CA THR A 336 -6.27 1.62 29.30
C THR A 336 -6.87 0.24 29.13
N ASP A 337 -7.26 -0.10 27.92
CA ASP A 337 -7.80 -1.40 27.52
C ASP A 337 -7.56 -1.59 26.02
N SER A 338 -7.36 -2.82 25.61
CA SER A 338 -7.16 -3.16 24.20
C SER A 338 -7.72 -4.56 23.91
N THR A 339 -7.88 -4.87 22.62
CA THR A 339 -8.03 -6.26 22.18
C THR A 339 -6.67 -6.69 21.59
N PRO A 340 -5.76 -7.24 22.42
CA PRO A 340 -4.44 -7.62 21.96
C PRO A 340 -4.53 -8.64 20.85
N LEU A 341 -3.61 -8.55 19.90
CA LEU A 341 -3.44 -9.57 18.89
C LEU A 341 -3.04 -10.91 19.56
N PRO A 342 -3.37 -12.05 18.96
CA PRO A 342 -2.92 -13.34 19.49
C PRO A 342 -1.40 -13.37 19.64
N LEU A 343 -0.90 -13.84 20.78
CA LEU A 343 0.52 -14.18 20.92
C LEU A 343 0.79 -15.44 20.10
N GLN A 344 1.72 -15.32 19.16
CA GLN A 344 2.17 -16.49 18.39
C GLN A 344 3.07 -17.38 19.25
N SER A 345 3.01 -18.68 19.02
CA SER A 345 3.86 -19.64 19.71
C SER A 345 5.32 -19.48 19.28
N GLU A 346 6.26 -19.64 20.24
CA GLU A 346 7.69 -19.73 19.92
C GLU A 346 7.97 -20.79 18.87
N GLY A 347 8.86 -20.50 17.94
CA GLY A 347 9.34 -21.42 16.91
C GLY A 347 9.20 -20.91 15.49
N PHE A 348 9.50 -21.79 14.55
CA PHE A 348 9.39 -21.52 13.12
C PHE A 348 7.99 -21.88 12.61
N PHE A 349 7.46 -21.02 11.75
CA PHE A 349 6.18 -21.25 11.09
C PHE A 349 6.23 -20.75 9.63
N PHE A 350 5.36 -21.29 8.80
CA PHE A 350 5.14 -20.84 7.42
C PHE A 350 3.89 -19.96 7.39
N ASP A 351 4.02 -18.76 6.82
CA ASP A 351 2.98 -17.74 6.79
C ASP A 351 2.09 -17.77 5.52
N GLY A 352 2.25 -18.79 4.69
CA GLY A 352 1.62 -18.88 3.37
C GLY A 352 2.51 -18.36 2.23
N ILE A 353 3.59 -17.63 2.55
CA ILE A 353 4.54 -17.04 1.59
C ILE A 353 5.98 -17.49 1.90
N ALA A 354 6.38 -17.45 3.18
CA ALA A 354 7.74 -17.71 3.61
C ALA A 354 7.80 -18.30 5.03
N TYR A 355 8.98 -18.79 5.44
CA TYR A 355 9.24 -19.19 6.82
C TYR A 355 9.67 -18.00 7.66
N ARG A 356 9.11 -17.93 8.88
CA ARG A 356 9.34 -16.91 9.90
C ARG A 356 9.61 -17.57 11.24
N ALA A 357 10.02 -16.78 12.23
CA ALA A 357 10.21 -17.25 13.59
C ALA A 357 9.67 -16.29 14.63
N ILE A 358 9.10 -16.86 15.70
CA ILE A 358 8.78 -16.15 16.95
C ILE A 358 9.79 -16.62 18.01
N LYS A 359 10.40 -15.66 18.68
CA LYS A 359 11.38 -15.91 19.76
C LYS A 359 10.70 -16.29 21.07
N ALA A 360 11.48 -16.79 22.02
CA ALA A 360 10.97 -17.20 23.34
C ALA A 360 10.28 -16.07 24.13
N ASP A 361 10.58 -14.81 23.83
CA ASP A 361 9.95 -13.64 24.44
C ASP A 361 8.62 -13.23 23.74
N GLY A 362 8.20 -13.98 22.72
CA GLY A 362 6.99 -13.71 21.96
C GLY A 362 7.17 -12.68 20.83
N SER A 363 8.37 -12.13 20.67
CA SER A 363 8.65 -11.20 19.58
C SER A 363 9.07 -11.93 18.29
N PRO A 364 8.76 -11.39 17.10
CA PRO A 364 9.23 -11.96 15.85
C PRO A 364 10.73 -11.75 15.67
N ALA A 365 11.38 -12.65 14.93
CA ALA A 365 12.75 -12.47 14.45
C ALA A 365 12.75 -11.56 13.22
N VAL A 366 13.32 -10.37 13.31
CA VAL A 366 13.35 -9.36 12.24
C VAL A 366 14.70 -8.68 12.21
N GLY A 367 15.37 -8.68 11.06
CA GLY A 367 16.68 -8.06 10.89
C GLY A 367 17.80 -8.71 11.74
N GLU A 368 17.61 -9.94 12.18
CA GLU A 368 18.50 -10.60 13.14
C GLU A 368 18.74 -12.08 12.82
N GLN A 369 19.74 -12.64 13.48
CA GLN A 369 20.02 -14.08 13.43
C GLN A 369 19.42 -14.78 14.64
N VAL A 370 18.69 -15.88 14.40
CA VAL A 370 18.18 -16.79 15.43
C VAL A 370 18.67 -18.21 15.11
N GLY A 371 19.48 -18.80 15.98
CA GLY A 371 20.21 -20.03 15.67
C GLY A 371 21.11 -19.83 14.46
N GLU A 372 21.01 -20.73 13.49
CA GLU A 372 21.75 -20.66 12.23
C GLU A 372 21.00 -19.90 11.14
N LEU A 373 19.76 -19.42 11.39
CA LEU A 373 18.94 -18.74 10.40
C LEU A 373 19.03 -17.22 10.59
N PHE A 374 19.21 -16.51 9.50
CA PHE A 374 19.10 -15.06 9.44
C PHE A 374 17.71 -14.67 8.90
N PHE A 375 17.09 -13.67 9.51
CA PHE A 375 15.81 -13.11 9.12
C PHE A 375 16.02 -11.69 8.60
N ASP A 376 15.46 -11.38 7.44
CA ASP A 376 15.56 -10.05 6.84
C ASP A 376 14.70 -9.01 7.59
N GLU A 377 14.68 -7.78 7.08
CA GLU A 377 13.90 -6.67 7.66
C GLU A 377 12.37 -6.87 7.59
N ASN A 378 11.91 -7.88 6.85
CA ASN A 378 10.52 -8.30 6.79
C ASN A 378 10.25 -9.54 7.66
N GLY A 379 11.22 -10.00 8.43
CA GLY A 379 11.14 -11.20 9.24
C GLY A 379 11.10 -12.51 8.43
N ILE A 380 11.55 -12.49 7.19
CA ILE A 380 11.61 -13.68 6.31
C ILE A 380 13.00 -14.31 6.42
N VAL A 381 13.06 -15.64 6.48
CA VAL A 381 14.35 -16.36 6.39
C VAL A 381 15.10 -15.96 5.12
N SER A 382 16.33 -15.53 5.28
CA SER A 382 17.18 -14.98 4.23
C SER A 382 18.57 -15.64 4.24
N THR A 383 19.22 -15.67 3.10
CA THR A 383 20.63 -16.06 2.98
C THR A 383 21.59 -14.93 3.37
N GLY A 384 21.07 -13.72 3.59
CA GLY A 384 21.82 -12.48 3.77
C GLY A 384 22.25 -11.82 2.45
N ASP A 385 21.90 -12.41 1.32
CA ASP A 385 22.14 -11.88 -0.03
C ASP A 385 20.80 -11.75 -0.78
N PRO A 386 20.31 -10.52 -1.03
CA PRO A 386 19.00 -10.29 -1.65
C PRO A 386 18.88 -10.86 -3.07
N GLU A 387 19.97 -10.90 -3.85
CA GLU A 387 19.94 -11.47 -5.21
C GLU A 387 19.80 -13.00 -5.15
N LEU A 388 20.50 -13.63 -4.21
CA LEU A 388 20.37 -15.07 -3.97
C LEU A 388 18.97 -15.41 -3.44
N ASP A 389 18.41 -14.62 -2.53
CA ASP A 389 17.08 -14.83 -1.97
C ASP A 389 15.99 -14.83 -3.06
N VAL A 390 16.10 -13.96 -4.08
CA VAL A 390 15.21 -13.97 -5.25
C VAL A 390 15.29 -15.31 -6.00
N LEU A 391 16.51 -15.84 -6.21
CA LEU A 391 16.70 -17.12 -6.89
C LEU A 391 16.16 -18.29 -6.07
N VAL A 392 16.40 -18.26 -4.76
CA VAL A 392 15.92 -19.27 -3.80
C VAL A 392 14.39 -19.32 -3.78
N ARG A 393 13.73 -18.18 -3.57
CA ARG A 393 12.25 -18.09 -3.55
C ARG A 393 11.65 -18.56 -4.86
N ARG A 394 12.16 -18.08 -6.00
CA ARG A 394 11.69 -18.51 -7.31
C ARG A 394 11.82 -20.04 -7.46
N LYS A 395 12.96 -20.61 -7.05
CA LYS A 395 13.18 -22.06 -7.17
C LYS A 395 12.26 -22.85 -6.25
N LEU A 396 12.07 -22.41 -5.01
CA LEU A 396 11.15 -23.10 -4.09
C LEU A 396 9.70 -23.07 -4.60
N THR A 397 9.24 -21.95 -5.17
CA THR A 397 7.89 -21.88 -5.78
C THR A 397 7.70 -22.88 -6.92
N GLU A 398 8.78 -23.24 -7.63
CA GLU A 398 8.74 -24.27 -8.68
C GLU A 398 8.73 -25.70 -8.11
N LEU A 399 9.32 -25.92 -6.93
CA LEU A 399 9.62 -27.26 -6.39
C LEU A 399 8.60 -27.73 -5.35
N VAL A 400 8.14 -26.85 -4.47
CA VAL A 400 7.41 -27.22 -3.26
C VAL A 400 6.14 -26.40 -3.09
N ASP A 401 5.17 -26.98 -2.37
CA ASP A 401 3.96 -26.30 -1.92
C ASP A 401 3.87 -26.43 -0.39
N PRO A 402 4.37 -25.44 0.36
CA PRO A 402 4.39 -25.48 1.83
C PRO A 402 3.01 -25.56 2.48
N ALA A 403 1.94 -25.20 1.77
CA ALA A 403 0.58 -25.30 2.29
C ALA A 403 0.05 -26.74 2.34
N SER A 404 0.64 -27.65 1.53
CA SER A 404 0.20 -29.05 1.42
C SER A 404 1.26 -30.08 1.77
N MET A 405 2.53 -29.68 1.91
CA MET A 405 3.66 -30.57 2.15
C MET A 405 4.24 -30.42 3.55
N SER A 406 4.70 -31.53 4.14
CA SER A 406 5.50 -31.47 5.37
C SER A 406 6.92 -30.93 5.10
N ARG A 407 7.58 -30.41 6.14
CA ARG A 407 8.97 -29.94 6.02
C ARG A 407 9.93 -31.04 5.56
N GLU A 408 9.73 -32.29 6.00
CA GLU A 408 10.54 -33.44 5.61
C GLU A 408 10.34 -33.78 4.11
N GLU A 409 9.12 -33.70 3.60
CA GLU A 409 8.83 -33.88 2.18
C GLU A 409 9.51 -32.80 1.34
N MET A 410 9.39 -31.55 1.76
CA MET A 410 10.07 -30.43 1.08
C MET A 410 11.59 -30.58 1.12
N LEU A 411 12.18 -30.96 2.26
CA LEU A 411 13.62 -31.19 2.39
C LEU A 411 14.10 -32.26 1.42
N ARG A 412 13.32 -33.35 1.26
CA ARG A 412 13.63 -34.39 0.32
C ARG A 412 13.59 -33.92 -1.13
N ILE A 413 12.56 -33.13 -1.49
CA ILE A 413 12.42 -32.56 -2.84
C ILE A 413 13.57 -31.61 -3.16
N VAL A 414 13.95 -30.74 -2.21
CA VAL A 414 15.09 -29.84 -2.34
C VAL A 414 16.40 -30.63 -2.57
N TYR A 415 16.63 -31.68 -1.82
CA TYR A 415 17.81 -32.53 -2.01
C TYR A 415 17.82 -33.19 -3.38
N ASP A 416 16.68 -33.79 -3.79
CA ASP A 416 16.55 -34.46 -5.08
C ASP A 416 16.71 -33.49 -6.26
N PHE A 417 16.25 -32.23 -6.13
CA PHE A 417 16.52 -31.19 -7.12
C PHE A 417 18.01 -30.93 -7.27
N VAL A 418 18.72 -30.69 -6.16
CA VAL A 418 20.18 -30.46 -6.21
C VAL A 418 20.92 -31.62 -6.82
N LEU A 419 20.52 -32.87 -6.50
CA LEU A 419 21.11 -34.08 -7.04
C LEU A 419 20.85 -34.24 -8.54
N ASN A 420 19.61 -34.02 -9.01
CA ASN A 420 19.15 -34.46 -10.32
C ASN A 420 19.20 -33.37 -11.41
N ASP A 421 19.15 -32.11 -11.01
CA ASP A 421 19.03 -30.97 -11.95
C ASP A 421 20.30 -30.11 -12.03
N SER A 422 21.39 -30.53 -11.37
CA SER A 422 22.67 -29.83 -11.35
C SER A 422 23.76 -30.57 -12.13
N PHE A 423 24.61 -29.82 -12.81
CA PHE A 423 25.79 -30.38 -13.51
C PHE A 423 27.05 -30.16 -12.69
N TYR A 424 27.82 -31.24 -12.50
CA TYR A 424 29.11 -31.11 -11.86
C TYR A 424 30.13 -30.45 -12.81
N LEU A 425 30.73 -29.36 -12.34
CA LEU A 425 31.78 -28.61 -13.03
C LEU A 425 32.94 -28.37 -12.07
N ARG A 426 34.15 -28.83 -12.41
CA ARG A 426 35.34 -28.53 -11.61
C ARG A 426 35.57 -27.02 -11.55
N ALA A 427 35.64 -26.51 -10.35
CA ALA A 427 35.87 -25.10 -10.07
C ALA A 427 36.84 -24.96 -8.88
N GLU A 428 36.98 -23.76 -8.37
CA GLU A 428 37.80 -23.40 -7.23
C GLU A 428 37.47 -24.25 -6.00
N ARG A 429 38.48 -24.46 -5.13
CA ARG A 429 38.34 -25.24 -3.91
C ARG A 429 38.63 -24.33 -2.74
N TYR A 430 37.99 -24.60 -1.64
CA TYR A 430 38.17 -23.87 -0.39
C TYR A 430 39.06 -24.67 0.56
N GLU A 431 39.75 -23.98 1.44
CA GLU A 431 40.58 -24.61 2.47
C GLU A 431 39.68 -25.27 3.53
N THR A 432 40.24 -26.27 4.22
CA THR A 432 39.49 -26.92 5.33
C THR A 432 39.16 -25.90 6.42
N GLY A 433 37.87 -25.83 6.80
CA GLY A 433 37.35 -24.86 7.77
C GLY A 433 37.07 -23.46 7.20
N GLU A 434 37.29 -23.22 5.91
CA GLU A 434 36.94 -21.95 5.27
C GLU A 434 35.41 -21.78 5.21
N THR A 435 34.93 -20.57 5.47
CA THR A 435 33.51 -20.18 5.49
C THR A 435 33.27 -18.93 4.64
N GLY A 436 31.99 -18.58 4.37
CA GLY A 436 31.63 -17.39 3.61
C GLY A 436 31.58 -17.59 2.09
N TRP A 437 31.76 -18.83 1.62
CA TRP A 437 31.63 -19.21 0.22
C TRP A 437 30.21 -19.62 -0.18
N GLU A 438 29.34 -19.84 0.79
CA GLU A 438 28.02 -20.46 0.62
C GLU A 438 27.13 -19.63 -0.31
N THR A 439 27.05 -18.32 -0.09
CA THR A 439 26.22 -17.42 -0.93
C THR A 439 26.71 -17.38 -2.38
N THR A 440 28.03 -17.26 -2.58
CA THR A 440 28.63 -17.22 -3.92
C THR A 440 28.40 -18.51 -4.69
N GLU A 441 28.58 -19.65 -4.03
CA GLU A 441 28.46 -20.97 -4.64
C GLU A 441 27.00 -21.36 -4.91
N ALA A 442 26.06 -21.00 -4.00
CA ALA A 442 24.63 -21.17 -4.20
C ALA A 442 24.12 -20.30 -5.36
N TYR A 443 24.54 -19.02 -5.40
CA TYR A 443 24.19 -18.12 -6.50
C TYR A 443 24.67 -18.66 -7.85
N ARG A 444 25.94 -19.12 -7.91
CA ARG A 444 26.51 -19.74 -9.12
C ARG A 444 25.66 -20.92 -9.60
N MET A 445 25.32 -21.85 -8.71
CA MET A 445 24.56 -23.04 -9.08
C MET A 445 23.13 -22.69 -9.51
N LEU A 446 22.40 -21.89 -8.73
CA LEU A 446 21.03 -21.52 -9.04
C LEU A 446 20.90 -20.67 -10.32
N SER A 447 21.93 -19.88 -10.66
CA SER A 447 21.92 -19.07 -11.88
C SER A 447 22.39 -19.83 -13.12
N THR A 448 23.31 -20.78 -13.00
CA THR A 448 23.94 -21.46 -14.14
C THR A 448 23.60 -22.94 -14.28
N GLY A 449 23.09 -23.57 -13.25
CA GLY A 449 22.87 -25.03 -13.16
C GLY A 449 24.19 -25.82 -13.03
N LYS A 450 25.34 -25.17 -12.75
CA LYS A 450 26.66 -25.80 -12.79
C LYS A 450 27.54 -25.39 -11.61
N GLY A 451 28.20 -26.38 -11.01
CA GLY A 451 29.13 -26.11 -9.93
C GLY A 451 29.87 -27.36 -9.44
N ASN A 452 30.71 -27.21 -8.43
CA ASN A 452 31.44 -28.33 -7.80
C ASN A 452 30.75 -28.78 -6.50
N CYS A 453 31.43 -29.62 -5.69
CA CYS A 453 30.88 -30.09 -4.43
C CYS A 453 30.44 -28.95 -3.47
N TYR A 454 31.15 -27.86 -3.43
CA TYR A 454 30.79 -26.69 -2.63
C TYR A 454 29.50 -26.04 -3.15
N SER A 455 29.35 -25.91 -4.47
CA SER A 455 28.14 -25.34 -5.06
C SER A 455 26.90 -26.24 -4.82
N PHE A 456 27.05 -27.56 -4.85
CA PHE A 456 25.98 -28.52 -4.49
C PHE A 456 25.58 -28.36 -3.02
N ALA A 457 26.56 -28.33 -2.10
CA ALA A 457 26.33 -28.13 -0.68
C ALA A 457 25.65 -26.78 -0.39
N ALA A 458 26.15 -25.72 -0.97
CA ALA A 458 25.64 -24.36 -0.80
C ALA A 458 24.21 -24.18 -1.35
N THR A 459 23.90 -24.83 -2.47
CA THR A 459 22.53 -24.77 -3.03
C THR A 459 21.55 -25.49 -2.13
N PHE A 460 21.93 -26.65 -1.60
CA PHE A 460 21.11 -27.35 -0.62
C PHE A 460 20.96 -26.52 0.67
N TRP A 461 22.04 -25.91 1.16
CA TRP A 461 22.03 -24.98 2.29
C TRP A 461 21.03 -23.83 2.09
N ALA A 462 21.07 -23.13 0.95
CA ALA A 462 20.21 -21.99 0.70
C ALA A 462 18.73 -22.39 0.63
N LEU A 463 18.40 -23.47 -0.09
CA LEU A 463 17.03 -23.93 -0.25
C LEU A 463 16.48 -24.56 1.04
N SER A 464 17.28 -25.33 1.79
CA SER A 464 16.84 -25.94 3.05
C SER A 464 16.64 -24.91 4.17
N ARG A 465 17.48 -23.88 4.24
CA ARG A 465 17.27 -22.76 5.18
C ARG A 465 15.96 -22.03 4.89
N ALA A 466 15.65 -21.76 3.64
CA ALA A 466 14.43 -21.06 3.26
C ALA A 466 13.14 -21.86 3.55
N ILE A 467 13.23 -23.16 3.84
CA ILE A 467 12.15 -23.99 4.39
C ILE A 467 12.35 -24.27 5.90
N GLY A 468 13.15 -23.45 6.58
CA GLY A 468 13.27 -23.42 8.04
C GLY A 468 14.20 -24.46 8.66
N TYR A 469 15.17 -25.02 7.92
CA TYR A 469 16.19 -25.90 8.50
C TYR A 469 17.48 -25.13 8.82
N GLU A 470 18.03 -25.35 10.00
CA GLU A 470 19.31 -24.78 10.43
C GLU A 470 20.50 -25.50 9.79
N THR A 471 20.62 -25.35 8.48
CA THR A 471 21.64 -26.01 7.67
C THR A 471 22.97 -25.27 7.75
N VAL A 472 24.06 -25.98 7.95
CA VAL A 472 25.44 -25.47 7.95
C VAL A 472 26.22 -26.16 6.84
N CYS A 473 27.07 -25.41 6.14
CA CYS A 473 28.02 -25.96 5.18
C CYS A 473 29.41 -26.13 5.79
N TYR A 474 30.09 -27.19 5.36
CA TYR A 474 31.48 -27.43 5.75
C TYR A 474 32.36 -27.54 4.51
N SER A 475 33.53 -26.89 4.58
CA SER A 475 34.67 -27.18 3.73
C SER A 475 35.64 -28.08 4.51
N GLY A 476 35.98 -29.23 3.95
CA GLY A 476 36.81 -30.20 4.61
C GLY A 476 37.41 -31.20 3.64
N THR A 477 37.63 -32.43 4.12
CA THR A 477 38.15 -33.50 3.27
C THR A 477 37.32 -34.77 3.40
N VAL A 478 37.34 -35.59 2.34
CA VAL A 478 36.65 -36.87 2.28
C VAL A 478 37.57 -37.97 1.69
N GLY A 479 37.37 -39.19 2.13
CA GLY A 479 38.08 -40.37 1.67
C GLY A 479 39.47 -40.57 2.27
N THR A 480 40.11 -41.70 1.96
CA THR A 480 41.43 -42.10 2.49
C THR A 480 42.58 -41.18 2.02
N PHE A 481 42.36 -40.45 0.93
CA PHE A 481 43.36 -39.52 0.38
C PHE A 481 43.11 -38.06 0.81
N HIS A 482 42.19 -37.80 1.74
CA HIS A 482 41.84 -36.48 2.23
C HIS A 482 41.55 -35.48 1.09
N ASN A 483 40.69 -35.90 0.14
CA ASN A 483 40.33 -35.03 -0.98
C ASN A 483 39.51 -33.83 -0.49
N PRO A 484 39.84 -32.61 -0.87
CA PRO A 484 39.04 -31.40 -0.55
C PRO A 484 37.59 -31.56 -0.99
N HIS A 485 36.66 -31.28 -0.09
CA HIS A 485 35.24 -31.54 -0.30
C HIS A 485 34.36 -30.59 0.51
N GLY A 486 33.17 -30.26 -0.05
CA GLY A 486 32.12 -29.49 0.63
C GLY A 486 30.85 -30.29 0.78
N TRP A 487 30.22 -30.24 1.95
CA TRP A 487 28.95 -30.87 2.24
C TRP A 487 28.10 -30.03 3.17
N ALA A 488 26.80 -30.34 3.29
CA ALA A 488 25.89 -29.69 4.22
C ALA A 488 25.55 -30.63 5.39
N GLU A 489 25.23 -30.04 6.54
CA GLU A 489 24.82 -30.71 7.77
C GLU A 489 23.58 -30.05 8.34
N ILE A 490 22.65 -30.85 8.85
CA ILE A 490 21.50 -30.40 9.65
C ILE A 490 21.49 -31.21 10.95
N THR A 491 21.42 -30.51 12.08
CA THR A 491 21.21 -31.17 13.38
C THR A 491 19.71 -31.35 13.64
N ILE A 492 19.25 -32.59 13.75
CA ILE A 492 17.86 -32.94 14.03
C ILE A 492 17.84 -33.75 15.34
N ASP A 493 17.07 -33.30 16.31
CA ASP A 493 16.99 -33.91 17.67
C ASP A 493 18.38 -34.13 18.33
N GLY A 494 19.28 -33.17 18.12
CA GLY A 494 20.65 -33.22 18.66
C GLY A 494 21.60 -34.14 17.92
N VAL A 495 21.17 -34.77 16.82
CA VAL A 495 22.01 -35.63 15.97
C VAL A 495 22.38 -34.89 14.69
N PRO A 496 23.69 -34.74 14.37
CA PRO A 496 24.13 -34.16 13.12
C PRO A 496 23.99 -35.14 11.96
N TYR A 497 23.29 -34.71 10.91
CA TYR A 497 23.09 -35.50 9.69
C TYR A 497 23.77 -34.84 8.49
N ILE A 498 24.53 -35.60 7.75
CA ILE A 498 25.16 -35.22 6.48
C ILE A 498 24.13 -35.28 5.35
N PHE A 499 24.16 -34.24 4.52
CA PHE A 499 23.47 -34.15 3.24
C PHE A 499 24.53 -33.84 2.17
N ASP A 500 24.82 -34.82 1.35
CA ASP A 500 25.89 -34.69 0.36
C ASP A 500 25.45 -35.22 -1.03
N PRO A 501 24.73 -34.36 -1.79
CA PRO A 501 24.30 -34.78 -3.11
C PRO A 501 25.46 -35.05 -4.07
N THR A 502 26.67 -34.51 -3.84
CA THR A 502 27.80 -34.74 -4.72
C THR A 502 28.38 -36.16 -4.62
N MET A 503 28.37 -36.72 -3.42
CA MET A 503 28.82 -38.10 -3.22
C MET A 503 27.81 -39.11 -3.77
N GLU A 504 26.57 -38.72 -3.91
CA GLU A 504 25.51 -39.50 -4.53
C GLU A 504 25.45 -39.30 -6.06
N TYR A 505 25.98 -38.19 -6.56
CA TYR A 505 25.95 -37.78 -7.96
C TYR A 505 26.92 -38.59 -8.82
N GLU A 506 26.44 -39.15 -9.93
CA GLU A 506 27.29 -39.85 -10.91
C GLU A 506 27.76 -38.89 -12.00
N GLN A 507 28.89 -38.23 -11.73
CA GLN A 507 29.43 -37.14 -12.58
C GLN A 507 29.76 -37.54 -14.02
N TRP A 508 29.88 -38.86 -14.29
CA TRP A 508 30.19 -39.35 -15.63
C TRP A 508 28.98 -39.41 -16.56
N TYR A 509 27.80 -39.50 -15.98
CA TYR A 509 26.55 -39.64 -16.73
C TYR A 509 25.67 -38.39 -16.72
N GLY A 510 25.98 -37.41 -15.91
CA GLY A 510 25.26 -36.15 -15.82
C GLY A 510 24.04 -36.17 -14.87
N PRO A 511 23.23 -35.10 -14.87
CA PRO A 511 22.10 -34.97 -13.97
C PRO A 511 21.07 -36.10 -14.09
N GLY A 512 20.43 -36.44 -13.00
CA GLY A 512 19.46 -37.50 -12.91
C GLY A 512 20.07 -38.93 -12.77
N THR A 513 21.40 -39.02 -12.72
CA THR A 513 22.11 -40.29 -12.43
C THR A 513 22.81 -40.20 -11.09
N HIS A 514 22.83 -41.31 -10.37
CA HIS A 514 23.42 -41.36 -9.03
C HIS A 514 24.01 -42.75 -8.74
N THR A 515 24.95 -42.77 -7.80
CA THR A 515 25.58 -44.03 -7.31
C THR A 515 24.59 -44.88 -6.53
N PHE A 516 24.98 -46.11 -6.22
CA PHE A 516 24.18 -46.98 -5.36
C PHE A 516 24.13 -46.53 -3.91
N GLU A 517 25.13 -45.80 -3.45
CA GLU A 517 25.17 -45.26 -2.10
C GLU A 517 24.37 -43.95 -2.01
N ARG A 518 23.66 -43.80 -0.90
CA ARG A 518 22.82 -42.62 -0.62
C ARG A 518 23.46 -41.78 0.47
N PHE A 519 23.46 -40.45 0.27
CA PHE A 519 24.04 -39.48 1.18
C PHE A 519 23.00 -38.45 1.66
N TYR A 520 21.74 -38.81 1.59
CA TYR A 520 20.65 -38.07 2.21
C TYR A 520 20.49 -38.52 3.67
N MET A 521 20.58 -37.57 4.61
CA MET A 521 20.33 -37.76 6.04
C MET A 521 21.18 -38.88 6.65
N LYS A 522 22.50 -38.81 6.49
CA LYS A 522 23.45 -39.80 7.00
C LYS A 522 24.16 -39.31 8.26
N THR A 523 24.28 -40.16 9.26
CA THR A 523 25.15 -39.88 10.40
C THR A 523 26.63 -40.10 10.04
N TYR A 524 27.55 -39.41 10.70
CA TYR A 524 28.99 -39.64 10.50
C TYR A 524 29.41 -41.08 10.74
N GLU A 525 28.78 -41.78 11.68
CA GLU A 525 29.02 -43.17 11.93
C GLU A 525 28.61 -44.06 10.72
N SER A 526 27.43 -43.76 10.14
CA SER A 526 26.89 -44.55 9.00
C SER A 526 27.73 -44.40 7.72
N VAL A 527 28.48 -43.32 7.59
CA VAL A 527 29.39 -43.05 6.46
C VAL A 527 30.87 -43.05 6.88
N SER A 528 31.23 -43.70 8.00
CA SER A 528 32.59 -43.70 8.55
C SER A 528 33.67 -44.22 7.56
N GLY A 529 33.31 -45.07 6.64
CA GLY A 529 34.21 -45.54 5.57
C GLY A 529 34.65 -44.46 4.58
N TRP A 530 33.94 -43.31 4.54
CA TRP A 530 34.26 -42.18 3.68
C TRP A 530 35.11 -41.10 4.35
N ASN A 531 35.43 -41.25 5.65
CA ASN A 531 36.32 -40.39 6.41
C ASN A 531 36.08 -38.87 6.20
N TYR A 532 34.86 -38.41 6.48
CA TYR A 532 34.58 -36.97 6.50
C TYR A 532 35.37 -36.27 7.62
N THR A 533 36.16 -35.28 7.27
CA THR A 533 36.96 -34.50 8.21
C THR A 533 36.76 -33.01 7.95
N ARG A 534 36.29 -32.28 8.95
CA ARG A 534 35.99 -30.83 8.88
C ARG A 534 36.98 -29.96 9.65
N GLU A 535 38.06 -30.55 10.22
CA GLU A 535 39.18 -29.92 10.90
C GLU A 535 40.54 -30.44 10.37
#